data_250fe15c7b19475ed33509fc3581ab9e
#
_entry.id   250fe15c7b19475ed33509fc3581ab9e
#
_cell.length_a   1.000
_cell.length_b   1.000
_cell.length_c   1.000
_cell.angle_alpha   90.00
_cell.angle_beta   90.00
_cell.angle_gamma   90.00
#
_symmetry.space_group_name_H-M   'P 1'
#
loop_
_entity.id
_entity.type
_entity.pdbx_description
1 polymer ?
#
loop_
_entity_poly.entity_id
_entity_poly.type
_entity_poly.pdbx_seq_one_letter_code
_entity_poly.pdbx_strand_id
1 'polypeptide(L)'
;KRQVVGVTSTRHLFNREMNERLKSEKTVKIGIEGNFDNEVIMSMNPDLILVSPFKRGGYETLKDVGIPLIPHLGYKEMTPLGQAEWVKFVGLLVGQEQKANETFDAIAARYNELKELTAEGKVKKRPVVLSGEMRGGNWYAVGGESFLAQLFKDAGADYFLKNDKRSGGVTLDFETVYNQ
;
A
#
# COMPACT_ATOMS: atom_id res chain seq x y z
N LYS A 1 4.81 -11.57 12.04
CA LYS A 1 6.23 -11.26 11.82
C LYS A 1 7.13 -12.49 11.89
N ARG A 2 6.90 -13.42 12.84
CA ARG A 2 7.70 -14.67 12.97
C ARG A 2 7.56 -15.58 11.76
N GLN A 3 6.45 -15.51 11.05
CA GLN A 3 6.11 -16.30 9.87
C GLN A 3 6.70 -15.74 8.56
N VAL A 4 7.28 -14.54 8.58
CA VAL A 4 7.95 -13.96 7.41
C VAL A 4 9.38 -14.52 7.35
N VAL A 5 9.62 -15.40 6.39
CA VAL A 5 10.93 -16.07 6.20
C VAL A 5 11.75 -15.41 5.09
N GLY A 6 11.12 -14.72 4.14
CA GLY A 6 11.79 -14.06 3.04
C GLY A 6 11.21 -12.69 2.71
N VAL A 7 12.06 -11.77 2.22
CA VAL A 7 11.68 -10.44 1.73
C VAL A 7 12.51 -10.03 0.51
N THR A 8 11.91 -9.32 -0.43
CA THR A 8 12.60 -8.84 -1.65
C THR A 8 13.44 -7.59 -1.43
N SER A 9 12.99 -6.67 -0.58
CA SER A 9 13.66 -5.39 -0.38
C SER A 9 13.64 -4.99 1.09
N THR A 10 14.74 -4.37 1.51
CA THR A 10 14.91 -3.84 2.87
C THR A 10 15.02 -2.31 2.90
N ARG A 11 15.00 -1.66 1.71
CA ARG A 11 15.22 -0.21 1.58
C ARG A 11 14.27 0.64 2.41
N HIS A 12 13.00 0.20 2.52
CA HIS A 12 11.94 0.90 3.26
C HIS A 12 11.40 0.07 4.42
N LEU A 13 12.20 -0.86 4.94
CA LEU A 13 11.84 -1.70 6.05
C LEU A 13 12.26 -1.04 7.37
N PHE A 14 11.36 -0.27 7.97
CA PHE A 14 11.61 0.46 9.22
C PHE A 14 11.23 -0.34 10.47
N ASN A 15 10.64 -1.54 10.32
CA ASN A 15 10.26 -2.37 11.45
C ASN A 15 11.48 -2.97 12.14
N ARG A 16 11.70 -2.62 13.42
CA ARG A 16 12.87 -3.04 14.20
C ARG A 16 12.99 -4.55 14.31
N GLU A 17 11.89 -5.25 14.66
CA GLU A 17 11.89 -6.70 14.81
C GLU A 17 12.27 -7.42 13.51
N MET A 18 11.75 -6.94 12.36
CA MET A 18 12.11 -7.51 11.05
C MET A 18 13.58 -7.27 10.70
N ASN A 19 14.12 -6.10 11.05
CA ASN A 19 15.54 -5.82 10.85
C ASN A 19 16.44 -6.71 11.73
N GLU A 20 16.04 -6.99 12.96
CA GLU A 20 16.74 -7.94 13.85
C GLU A 20 16.69 -9.37 13.30
N ARG A 21 15.55 -9.78 12.72
CA ARG A 21 15.40 -11.09 12.08
C ARG A 21 16.28 -11.24 10.84
N LEU A 22 16.42 -10.19 10.04
CA LEU A 22 17.34 -10.16 8.89
C LEU A 22 18.80 -10.29 9.33
N LYS A 23 19.18 -9.58 10.40
CA LYS A 23 20.54 -9.68 10.96
C LYS A 23 20.86 -11.06 11.53
N SER A 24 19.86 -11.75 12.06
CA SER A 24 20.00 -13.10 12.64
C SER A 24 19.65 -14.22 11.65
N GLU A 25 19.52 -13.90 10.36
CA GLU A 25 19.21 -14.84 9.27
C GLU A 25 17.92 -15.64 9.45
N LYS A 26 17.03 -15.22 10.37
CA LYS A 26 15.69 -15.78 10.55
C LYS A 26 14.70 -15.31 9.49
N THR A 27 15.06 -14.30 8.75
CA THR A 27 14.41 -13.82 7.53
C THR A 27 15.51 -13.45 6.55
N VAL A 28 15.43 -13.90 5.31
CA VAL A 28 16.48 -13.69 4.32
C VAL A 28 16.00 -12.86 3.15
N LYS A 29 16.92 -12.32 2.38
CA LYS A 29 16.60 -11.68 1.10
C LYS A 29 16.43 -12.73 0.01
N ILE A 30 15.33 -12.66 -0.72
CA ILE A 30 14.97 -13.59 -1.79
C ILE A 30 15.20 -13.01 -3.19
N GLY A 31 16.20 -12.15 -3.34
CA GLY A 31 16.47 -11.44 -4.58
C GLY A 31 15.79 -10.08 -4.65
N ILE A 32 15.58 -9.58 -5.85
CA ILE A 32 14.88 -8.33 -6.14
C ILE A 32 13.68 -8.62 -7.06
N GLU A 33 12.72 -7.71 -7.07
CA GLU A 33 11.56 -7.83 -7.95
C GLU A 33 11.98 -7.93 -9.42
N GLY A 34 11.56 -9.00 -10.10
CA GLY A 34 11.96 -9.33 -11.47
C GLY A 34 13.21 -10.22 -11.58
N ASN A 35 13.94 -10.44 -10.48
CA ASN A 35 15.08 -11.35 -10.43
C ASN A 35 15.15 -12.03 -9.06
N PHE A 36 14.28 -13.01 -8.86
CA PHE A 36 14.18 -13.78 -7.62
C PHE A 36 15.24 -14.86 -7.54
N ASP A 37 15.72 -15.11 -6.34
CA ASP A 37 16.63 -16.21 -6.05
C ASP A 37 15.81 -17.46 -5.70
N ASN A 38 15.55 -18.28 -6.72
CA ASN A 38 14.73 -19.48 -6.58
C ASN A 38 15.37 -20.51 -5.66
N GLU A 39 16.71 -20.62 -5.65
CA GLU A 39 17.41 -21.57 -4.77
C GLU A 39 17.22 -21.20 -3.31
N VAL A 40 17.38 -19.91 -2.99
CA VAL A 40 17.12 -19.40 -1.64
C VAL A 40 15.65 -19.60 -1.27
N ILE A 41 14.70 -19.31 -2.16
CA ILE A 41 13.26 -19.49 -1.89
C ILE A 41 12.95 -20.96 -1.61
N MET A 42 13.45 -21.87 -2.44
CA MET A 42 13.23 -23.31 -2.28
C MET A 42 13.86 -23.83 -0.97
N SER A 43 15.04 -23.34 -0.60
CA SER A 43 15.72 -23.75 0.63
C SER A 43 14.95 -23.40 1.90
N MET A 44 14.17 -22.30 1.86
CA MET A 44 13.32 -21.89 3.00
C MET A 44 12.02 -22.68 3.11
N ASN A 45 11.61 -23.34 2.01
CA ASN A 45 10.36 -24.09 1.91
C ASN A 45 9.14 -23.31 2.49
N PRO A 46 8.82 -22.12 1.97
CA PRO A 46 7.70 -21.34 2.49
C PRO A 46 6.37 -21.96 2.07
N ASP A 47 5.35 -21.83 2.91
CA ASP A 47 4.00 -22.33 2.62
C ASP A 47 3.33 -21.56 1.48
N LEU A 48 3.68 -20.28 1.30
CA LEU A 48 3.17 -19.40 0.26
C LEU A 48 4.10 -18.21 0.01
N ILE A 49 3.93 -17.55 -1.13
CA ILE A 49 4.59 -16.29 -1.47
C ILE A 49 3.52 -15.23 -1.75
N LEU A 50 3.55 -14.13 -1.00
CA LEU A 50 2.74 -12.95 -1.30
C LEU A 50 3.44 -12.15 -2.40
N VAL A 51 2.75 -11.94 -3.50
CA VAL A 51 3.26 -11.16 -4.63
C VAL A 51 2.45 -9.88 -4.82
N SER A 52 3.13 -8.79 -5.16
CA SER A 52 2.48 -7.55 -5.54
C SER A 52 2.65 -7.37 -7.06
N PRO A 53 1.64 -7.69 -7.87
CA PRO A 53 1.75 -7.67 -9.33
C PRO A 53 1.70 -6.24 -9.89
N PHE A 54 2.38 -5.31 -9.23
CA PHE A 54 2.46 -3.91 -9.64
C PHE A 54 3.40 -3.72 -10.83
N LYS A 55 4.51 -4.44 -10.83
CA LYS A 55 5.49 -4.41 -11.92
C LYS A 55 5.34 -5.62 -12.83
N ARG A 56 5.65 -5.44 -14.10
CA ARG A 56 5.62 -6.52 -15.09
C ARG A 56 6.86 -7.39 -14.96
N GLY A 57 6.65 -8.71 -14.93
CA GLY A 57 7.69 -9.73 -15.08
C GLY A 57 8.31 -10.22 -13.77
N GLY A 58 9.00 -11.35 -13.89
CA GLY A 58 9.75 -12.00 -12.81
C GLY A 58 8.97 -12.99 -11.97
N TYR A 59 7.64 -13.02 -12.07
CA TYR A 59 6.83 -14.00 -11.32
C TYR A 59 6.72 -15.35 -12.04
N GLU A 60 7.05 -15.37 -13.33
CA GLU A 60 7.05 -16.60 -14.13
C GLU A 60 8.02 -17.63 -13.56
N THR A 61 9.20 -17.19 -13.16
CA THR A 61 10.21 -18.06 -12.55
C THR A 61 9.79 -18.63 -11.21
N LEU A 62 8.90 -17.94 -10.48
CA LEU A 62 8.36 -18.42 -9.20
C LEU A 62 7.29 -19.50 -9.39
N LYS A 63 6.62 -19.56 -10.55
CA LYS A 63 5.60 -20.59 -10.81
C LYS A 63 6.21 -21.99 -10.83
N ASP A 64 7.44 -22.11 -11.31
CA ASP A 64 8.16 -23.38 -11.42
C ASP A 64 8.66 -23.90 -10.07
N VAL A 65 8.67 -23.06 -9.04
CA VAL A 65 9.08 -23.43 -7.66
C VAL A 65 8.04 -24.31 -6.96
N GLY A 66 6.79 -24.38 -7.48
CA GLY A 66 5.72 -25.21 -6.91
C GLY A 66 5.11 -24.66 -5.61
N ILE A 67 5.46 -23.44 -5.20
CA ILE A 67 4.93 -22.77 -4.02
C ILE A 67 3.76 -21.88 -4.43
N PRO A 68 2.62 -21.87 -3.70
CA PRO A 68 1.47 -21.02 -4.00
C PRO A 68 1.84 -19.52 -4.04
N LEU A 69 1.51 -18.86 -5.16
CA LEU A 69 1.66 -17.41 -5.30
C LEU A 69 0.32 -16.75 -5.06
N ILE A 70 0.25 -15.89 -4.06
CA ILE A 70 -0.98 -15.21 -3.67
C ILE A 70 -0.82 -13.70 -3.94
N PRO A 71 -1.63 -13.12 -4.83
CA PRO A 71 -1.55 -11.70 -5.13
C PRO A 71 -2.08 -10.86 -3.97
N HIS A 72 -1.29 -9.88 -3.51
CA HIS A 72 -1.71 -8.86 -2.58
C HIS A 72 -1.97 -7.56 -3.34
N LEU A 73 -3.25 -7.16 -3.44
CA LEU A 73 -3.71 -6.04 -4.28
C LEU A 73 -4.10 -4.79 -3.47
N GLY A 74 -3.70 -4.70 -2.20
CA GLY A 74 -4.04 -3.57 -1.33
C GLY A 74 -3.69 -2.19 -1.92
N TYR A 75 -2.68 -2.12 -2.78
CA TYR A 75 -2.31 -0.88 -3.46
C TYR A 75 -3.34 -0.40 -4.50
N LYS A 76 -4.29 -1.24 -4.89
CA LYS A 76 -5.39 -0.89 -5.81
C LYS A 76 -6.63 -0.38 -5.10
N GLU A 77 -6.66 -0.46 -3.78
CA GLU A 77 -7.79 0.06 -3.02
C GLU A 77 -7.93 1.57 -3.18
N MET A 78 -9.14 2.00 -3.42
CA MET A 78 -9.46 3.41 -3.65
C MET A 78 -9.89 4.14 -2.38
N THR A 79 -10.06 3.41 -1.28
CA THR A 79 -10.46 3.97 0.01
C THR A 79 -9.48 3.62 1.12
N PRO A 80 -9.27 4.51 2.10
CA PRO A 80 -8.41 4.25 3.25
C PRO A 80 -8.81 3.01 4.05
N LEU A 81 -10.10 2.81 4.29
CA LEU A 81 -10.57 1.63 5.02
C LEU A 81 -10.45 0.35 4.18
N GLY A 82 -10.70 0.41 2.86
CA GLY A 82 -10.47 -0.73 1.98
C GLY A 82 -9.01 -1.19 2.02
N GLN A 83 -8.06 -0.24 2.00
CA GLN A 83 -6.64 -0.59 2.12
C GLN A 83 -6.31 -1.18 3.52
N ALA A 84 -6.87 -0.62 4.58
CA ALA A 84 -6.65 -1.13 5.94
C ALA A 84 -7.23 -2.53 6.13
N GLU A 85 -8.32 -2.88 5.44
CA GLU A 85 -9.01 -4.17 5.56
C GLU A 85 -8.14 -5.36 5.09
N TRP A 86 -7.12 -5.13 4.27
CA TRP A 86 -6.16 -6.18 3.88
C TRP A 86 -5.44 -6.82 5.07
N VAL A 87 -5.46 -6.19 6.25
CA VAL A 87 -4.96 -6.83 7.48
C VAL A 87 -5.72 -8.11 7.80
N LYS A 88 -7.03 -8.18 7.48
CA LYS A 88 -7.86 -9.39 7.70
C LYS A 88 -7.41 -10.53 6.79
N PHE A 89 -7.12 -10.21 5.52
CA PHE A 89 -6.56 -11.20 4.58
C PHE A 89 -5.24 -11.80 5.08
N VAL A 90 -4.32 -10.95 5.55
CA VAL A 90 -3.06 -11.41 6.13
C VAL A 90 -3.32 -12.19 7.42
N GLY A 91 -4.27 -11.76 8.25
CA GLY A 91 -4.69 -12.47 9.46
C GLY A 91 -5.14 -13.89 9.18
N LEU A 92 -5.97 -14.09 8.15
CA LEU A 92 -6.43 -15.40 7.69
C LEU A 92 -5.26 -16.30 7.31
N LEU A 93 -4.31 -15.79 6.51
CA LEU A 93 -3.16 -16.57 6.05
C LEU A 93 -2.23 -17.05 7.18
N VAL A 94 -2.25 -16.37 8.33
CA VAL A 94 -1.35 -16.66 9.44
C VAL A 94 -2.08 -17.17 10.71
N GLY A 95 -3.38 -17.51 10.58
CA GLY A 95 -4.20 -18.01 11.70
C GLY A 95 -4.37 -16.99 12.83
N GLN A 96 -4.54 -15.70 12.48
CA GLN A 96 -4.69 -14.59 13.43
C GLN A 96 -5.94 -13.76 13.11
N GLU A 97 -7.03 -14.40 12.67
CA GLU A 97 -8.24 -13.74 12.18
C GLU A 97 -8.86 -12.84 13.23
N GLN A 98 -8.98 -13.34 14.47
CA GLN A 98 -9.56 -12.55 15.56
C GLN A 98 -8.77 -11.26 15.76
N LYS A 99 -7.44 -11.35 15.89
CA LYS A 99 -6.57 -10.20 16.08
C LYS A 99 -6.62 -9.22 14.89
N ALA A 100 -6.72 -9.75 13.68
CA ALA A 100 -6.81 -8.93 12.47
C ALA A 100 -8.14 -8.18 12.42
N ASN A 101 -9.25 -8.81 12.78
CA ASN A 101 -10.56 -8.18 12.88
C ASN A 101 -10.56 -7.08 13.95
N GLU A 102 -10.10 -7.37 15.17
CA GLU A 102 -9.99 -6.39 16.25
C GLU A 102 -9.12 -5.18 15.83
N THR A 103 -8.02 -5.44 15.10
CA THR A 103 -7.15 -4.38 14.59
C THR A 103 -7.87 -3.52 13.55
N PHE A 104 -8.55 -4.13 12.60
CA PHE A 104 -9.31 -3.39 11.60
C PHE A 104 -10.44 -2.58 12.23
N ASP A 105 -11.21 -3.19 13.15
CA ASP A 105 -12.34 -2.52 13.81
C ASP A 105 -11.88 -1.29 14.60
N ALA A 106 -10.74 -1.38 15.29
CA ALA A 106 -10.13 -0.25 15.99
C ALA A 106 -9.70 0.87 15.01
N ILE A 107 -9.11 0.51 13.87
CA ILE A 107 -8.73 1.46 12.81
C ILE A 107 -9.98 2.13 12.24
N ALA A 108 -11.00 1.34 11.90
CA ALA A 108 -12.24 1.83 11.30
C ALA A 108 -13.00 2.76 12.25
N ALA A 109 -13.11 2.40 13.53
CA ALA A 109 -13.73 3.23 14.55
C ALA A 109 -13.02 4.59 14.67
N ARG A 110 -11.70 4.59 14.78
CA ARG A 110 -10.91 5.82 14.90
C ARG A 110 -10.96 6.66 13.62
N TYR A 111 -10.90 6.02 12.47
CA TYR A 111 -11.02 6.72 11.18
C TYR A 111 -12.38 7.43 11.06
N ASN A 112 -13.47 6.73 11.37
CA ASN A 112 -14.81 7.30 11.29
C ASN A 112 -15.02 8.42 12.33
N GLU A 113 -14.50 8.28 13.54
CA GLU A 113 -14.51 9.35 14.55
C GLU A 113 -13.84 10.62 14.00
N LEU A 114 -12.65 10.50 13.40
CA LEU A 114 -11.92 11.64 12.84
C LEU A 114 -12.67 12.25 11.64
N LYS A 115 -13.22 11.40 10.76
CA LYS A 115 -14.01 11.83 9.61
C LYS A 115 -15.27 12.62 10.04
N GLU A 116 -15.92 12.23 11.12
CA GLU A 116 -17.07 12.94 11.66
C GLU A 116 -16.72 14.37 12.13
N LEU A 117 -15.48 14.64 12.56
CA LEU A 117 -15.03 16.00 12.93
C LEU A 117 -15.03 16.95 11.73
N THR A 118 -14.87 16.42 10.53
CA THR A 118 -14.75 17.15 9.26
C THR A 118 -15.93 16.96 8.34
N ALA A 119 -17.02 16.33 8.83
CA ALA A 119 -18.23 16.08 8.08
C ALA A 119 -18.84 17.36 7.50
N GLU A 120 -19.63 17.23 6.46
CA GLU A 120 -20.27 18.35 5.78
C GLU A 120 -21.03 19.25 6.76
N GLY A 121 -20.82 20.55 6.64
CA GLY A 121 -21.38 21.56 7.54
C GLY A 121 -20.59 21.82 8.83
N LYS A 122 -19.64 20.96 9.23
CA LYS A 122 -18.79 21.18 10.41
C LYS A 122 -17.54 22.01 10.08
N VAL A 123 -17.06 21.96 8.84
CA VAL A 123 -15.91 22.76 8.38
C VAL A 123 -16.43 23.97 7.61
N LYS A 124 -16.20 25.17 8.15
CA LYS A 124 -16.67 26.44 7.54
C LYS A 124 -16.02 26.72 6.17
N LYS A 125 -14.75 26.36 6.02
CA LYS A 125 -14.00 26.53 4.78
C LYS A 125 -13.08 25.32 4.58
N ARG A 126 -13.29 24.59 3.51
CA ARG A 126 -12.44 23.46 3.15
C ARG A 126 -11.16 24.00 2.48
N PRO A 127 -9.98 23.70 3.00
CA PRO A 127 -8.74 24.10 2.34
C PRO A 127 -8.58 23.31 1.03
N VAL A 128 -8.03 23.99 0.02
CA VAL A 128 -7.61 23.29 -1.22
C VAL A 128 -6.22 22.71 -0.98
N VAL A 129 -6.08 21.41 -1.26
CA VAL A 129 -4.81 20.69 -1.12
C VAL A 129 -4.20 20.44 -2.48
N LEU A 130 -2.99 20.94 -2.68
CA LEU A 130 -2.11 20.59 -3.78
C LEU A 130 -1.20 19.45 -3.29
N SER A 131 -1.27 18.29 -3.92
CA SER A 131 -0.40 17.14 -3.63
C SER A 131 0.28 16.65 -4.90
N GLY A 132 1.50 16.17 -4.76
CA GLY A 132 2.32 15.68 -5.85
C GLY A 132 3.77 16.10 -5.71
N GLU A 133 4.54 15.88 -6.76
CA GLU A 133 5.95 16.27 -6.84
C GLU A 133 6.35 16.67 -8.26
N MET A 134 7.32 17.55 -8.35
CA MET A 134 7.90 17.93 -9.64
C MET A 134 9.03 16.98 -10.02
N ARG A 135 8.96 16.40 -11.23
CA ARG A 135 10.01 15.58 -11.84
C ARG A 135 10.18 15.95 -13.31
N GLY A 136 11.39 16.29 -13.73
CA GLY A 136 11.70 16.55 -15.14
C GLY A 136 10.82 17.63 -15.77
N GLY A 137 10.44 18.67 -15.03
CA GLY A 137 9.60 19.77 -15.52
C GLY A 137 8.10 19.51 -15.52
N ASN A 138 7.64 18.31 -15.13
CA ASN A 138 6.24 17.97 -15.02
C ASN A 138 5.85 17.74 -13.55
N TRP A 139 4.59 18.02 -13.22
CA TRP A 139 4.01 17.72 -11.93
C TRP A 139 3.36 16.34 -11.95
N TYR A 140 3.79 15.46 -11.07
CA TYR A 140 3.22 14.13 -10.91
C TYR A 140 2.30 14.12 -9.69
N ALA A 141 1.03 13.85 -9.93
CA ALA A 141 -0.02 13.77 -8.93
C ALA A 141 -0.80 12.46 -9.07
N VAL A 142 -1.87 12.31 -8.34
CA VAL A 142 -2.86 11.24 -8.50
C VAL A 142 -4.21 11.83 -8.84
N GLY A 143 -5.05 11.07 -9.51
CA GLY A 143 -6.38 11.51 -9.91
C GLY A 143 -7.35 11.68 -8.73
N GLY A 144 -8.50 12.28 -9.00
CA GLY A 144 -9.52 12.60 -7.99
C GLY A 144 -10.28 11.40 -7.42
N GLU A 145 -10.22 10.25 -8.09
CA GLU A 145 -10.82 9.00 -7.60
C GLU A 145 -9.77 8.08 -6.96
N SER A 146 -8.64 8.62 -6.51
CA SER A 146 -7.58 7.89 -5.82
C SER A 146 -7.83 7.76 -4.33
N PHE A 147 -7.14 6.79 -3.70
CA PHE A 147 -7.04 6.66 -2.25
C PHE A 147 -6.68 7.98 -1.56
N LEU A 148 -5.67 8.69 -2.09
CA LEU A 148 -5.20 9.95 -1.48
C LEU A 148 -6.23 11.07 -1.59
N ALA A 149 -6.93 11.17 -2.73
CA ALA A 149 -8.01 12.15 -2.91
C ALA A 149 -9.17 11.86 -1.93
N GLN A 150 -9.52 10.59 -1.74
CA GLN A 150 -10.53 10.19 -0.75
C GLN A 150 -10.09 10.54 0.67
N LEU A 151 -8.81 10.34 1.01
CA LEU A 151 -8.25 10.70 2.32
C LEU A 151 -8.36 12.21 2.58
N PHE A 152 -8.00 13.06 1.61
CA PHE A 152 -8.15 14.50 1.72
C PHE A 152 -9.61 14.91 1.92
N LYS A 153 -10.52 14.33 1.15
CA LYS A 153 -11.96 14.57 1.27
C LYS A 153 -12.46 14.23 2.68
N ASP A 154 -12.08 13.06 3.20
CA ASP A 154 -12.49 12.60 4.52
C ASP A 154 -11.84 13.42 5.64
N ALA A 155 -10.66 14.00 5.40
CA ALA A 155 -10.02 14.96 6.29
C ALA A 155 -10.58 16.40 6.20
N GLY A 156 -11.66 16.63 5.44
CA GLY A 156 -12.30 17.94 5.33
C GLY A 156 -11.63 18.90 4.36
N ALA A 157 -10.79 18.41 3.45
CA ALA A 157 -10.14 19.22 2.44
C ALA A 157 -10.72 18.99 1.03
N ASP A 158 -10.49 19.92 0.14
CA ASP A 158 -10.76 19.80 -1.29
C ASP A 158 -9.44 19.51 -2.01
N TYR A 159 -9.38 18.41 -2.73
CA TYR A 159 -8.22 18.10 -3.54
C TYR A 159 -8.27 18.88 -4.88
N PHE A 160 -7.15 19.44 -5.31
CA PHE A 160 -7.12 20.26 -6.53
C PHE A 160 -7.57 19.51 -7.79
N LEU A 161 -7.35 18.18 -7.86
CA LEU A 161 -7.84 17.30 -8.92
C LEU A 161 -9.11 16.52 -8.55
N LYS A 162 -9.93 16.99 -7.61
CA LYS A 162 -11.15 16.29 -7.14
C LYS A 162 -12.14 15.90 -8.24
N ASN A 163 -12.11 16.60 -9.39
CA ASN A 163 -12.98 16.33 -10.55
C ASN A 163 -12.35 15.39 -11.58
N ASP A 164 -11.08 15.03 -11.43
CA ASP A 164 -10.40 14.06 -12.29
C ASP A 164 -10.89 12.65 -12.00
N LYS A 165 -11.32 11.92 -13.02
CA LYS A 165 -11.93 10.58 -12.89
C LYS A 165 -10.90 9.44 -12.80
N ARG A 166 -9.62 9.74 -12.86
CA ARG A 166 -8.57 8.74 -12.73
C ARG A 166 -8.31 8.40 -11.26
N SER A 167 -8.00 7.15 -10.98
CA SER A 167 -7.57 6.69 -9.66
C SER A 167 -6.04 6.57 -9.54
N GLY A 168 -5.34 6.55 -10.66
CA GLY A 168 -3.89 6.39 -10.74
C GLY A 168 -3.11 7.69 -10.90
N GLY A 169 -1.83 7.55 -11.29
CA GLY A 169 -0.93 8.66 -11.51
C GLY A 169 -1.38 9.57 -12.67
N VAL A 170 -1.19 10.86 -12.48
CA VAL A 170 -1.52 11.93 -13.43
C VAL A 170 -0.28 12.79 -13.61
N THR A 171 0.07 13.05 -14.86
CA THR A 171 1.16 13.98 -15.19
C THR A 171 0.53 15.28 -15.72
N LEU A 172 0.93 16.41 -15.17
CA LEU A 172 0.46 17.75 -15.52
C LEU A 172 1.67 18.62 -15.86
N ASP A 173 1.49 19.54 -16.78
CA ASP A 173 2.46 20.63 -16.96
C ASP A 173 2.35 21.64 -15.80
N PHE A 174 3.41 22.44 -15.64
CA PHE A 174 3.48 23.39 -14.54
C PHE A 174 2.42 24.50 -14.66
N GLU A 175 2.10 24.93 -15.87
CA GLU A 175 1.10 25.98 -16.09
C GLU A 175 -0.29 25.53 -15.66
N THR A 176 -0.65 24.28 -15.96
CA THR A 176 -1.90 23.67 -15.50
C THR A 176 -2.00 23.67 -13.97
N VAL A 177 -0.90 23.37 -13.26
CA VAL A 177 -0.87 23.38 -11.80
C VAL A 177 -0.94 24.80 -11.24
N TYR A 178 -0.24 25.75 -11.88
CA TYR A 178 -0.20 27.14 -11.41
C TYR A 178 -1.57 27.84 -11.52
N ASN A 179 -2.40 27.42 -12.49
CA ASN A 179 -3.72 28.00 -12.76
C ASN A 179 -4.87 27.32 -11.97
N GLN A 180 -4.60 26.37 -11.05
CA GLN A 180 -5.58 25.74 -10.17
C GLN A 180 -5.77 26.54 -8.89
#